data_e6b3b14ce79e2222034acbd695464d18
#
_entry.id   e6b3b14ce79e2222034acbd695464d18
#
_cell.length_a   1.000
_cell.length_b   1.000
_cell.length_c   1.000
_cell.angle_alpha   90.00
_cell.angle_beta   90.00
_cell.angle_gamma   90.00
#
_symmetry.space_group_name_H-M   'P 1'
#
loop_
_entity.id
_entity.type
_entity.pdbx_description
1 polymer ?
#
loop_
_entity_poly.entity_id
_entity_poly.type
_entity_poly.pdbx_seq_one_letter_code
_entity_poly.pdbx_strand_id
1 'polypeptide(L)'
;MIVVKTDNFEVYHGVVTELRERGVTFTTLDATSDEPLPEGTQALIVGPDDDVAVEDPVEFVRADPENPRAAVDHALRLLRGGGERTVVGVDPGERPGIAVLSGDTVVAAFAVPLADAADVVTDELAEAGGADPVVRVGDGARLQGAQIIDGLPDDVRVELVDETGTTPYLGQGARGMGDVLAAVNIARIEGEPVDSRDVEPTPGEIRVVKTRSREVSPENRELPDDLARRVALGELDVDEALAEHREGDGADGNGDEDEDEDEDEDEE
;
A
#
# COMPACT_ATOMS: atom_id res chain seq x y z
N MET A 1 -5.79 28.25 6.27
CA MET A 1 -5.68 29.02 4.99
C MET A 1 -4.36 28.69 4.31
N ILE A 2 -4.33 28.62 2.97
CA ILE A 2 -3.09 28.45 2.18
C ILE A 2 -2.52 29.83 1.82
N VAL A 3 -1.20 29.98 1.97
CA VAL A 3 -0.43 31.12 1.47
C VAL A 3 0.58 30.63 0.45
N VAL A 4 0.71 31.31 -0.68
CA VAL A 4 1.72 31.08 -1.69
C VAL A 4 2.75 32.22 -1.62
N LYS A 5 4.01 31.89 -1.32
CA LYS A 5 5.11 32.85 -1.19
C LYS A 5 6.34 32.31 -1.90
N THR A 6 6.54 32.71 -3.14
CA THR A 6 7.64 32.21 -3.98
C THR A 6 8.07 33.29 -4.98
N ASP A 7 9.35 33.38 -5.27
CA ASP A 7 9.92 34.18 -6.37
C ASP A 7 10.04 33.38 -7.68
N ASN A 8 9.84 32.06 -7.61
CA ASN A 8 9.81 31.22 -8.78
C ASN A 8 8.51 31.38 -9.56
N PHE A 9 8.61 31.99 -10.74
CA PHE A 9 7.43 32.28 -11.58
C PHE A 9 6.67 31.03 -12.04
N GLU A 10 7.38 29.94 -12.35
CA GLU A 10 6.75 28.69 -12.81
C GLU A 10 5.96 28.04 -11.68
N VAL A 11 6.54 27.97 -10.48
CA VAL A 11 5.86 27.51 -9.27
C VAL A 11 4.62 28.36 -8.99
N TYR A 12 4.81 29.68 -8.97
CA TYR A 12 3.70 30.63 -8.71
C TYR A 12 2.54 30.40 -9.68
N HIS A 13 2.85 30.40 -10.98
CA HIS A 13 1.81 30.24 -12.01
C HIS A 13 1.13 28.89 -11.94
N GLY A 14 1.86 27.81 -11.78
CA GLY A 14 1.32 26.45 -11.70
C GLY A 14 0.44 26.26 -10.47
N VAL A 15 0.95 26.62 -9.28
CA VAL A 15 0.21 26.50 -8.01
C VAL A 15 -1.06 27.35 -7.98
N VAL A 16 -0.96 28.63 -8.40
CA VAL A 16 -2.13 29.54 -8.41
C VAL A 16 -3.21 29.08 -9.40
N THR A 17 -2.81 28.53 -10.54
CA THR A 17 -3.74 27.97 -11.52
C THR A 17 -4.49 26.77 -10.92
N GLU A 18 -3.76 25.83 -10.35
CA GLU A 18 -4.33 24.63 -9.73
C GLU A 18 -5.26 24.94 -8.55
N LEU A 19 -4.88 25.89 -7.67
CA LEU A 19 -5.73 26.35 -6.56
C LEU A 19 -7.04 26.99 -7.04
N ARG A 20 -6.97 27.78 -8.12
CA ARG A 20 -8.17 28.42 -8.73
C ARG A 20 -9.09 27.42 -9.39
N GLU A 21 -8.54 26.46 -10.13
CA GLU A 21 -9.32 25.40 -10.79
C GLU A 21 -10.10 24.57 -9.78
N ARG A 22 -9.53 24.38 -8.58
CA ARG A 22 -10.18 23.65 -7.49
C ARG A 22 -11.08 24.52 -6.61
N GLY A 23 -11.21 25.81 -6.89
CA GLY A 23 -12.03 26.73 -6.12
C GLY A 23 -11.54 26.97 -4.68
N VAL A 24 -10.25 26.79 -4.44
CA VAL A 24 -9.64 26.94 -3.10
C VAL A 24 -9.36 28.41 -2.82
N THR A 25 -9.68 28.87 -1.60
CA THR A 25 -9.33 30.21 -1.13
C THR A 25 -7.88 30.22 -0.64
N PHE A 26 -7.07 31.09 -1.18
CA PHE A 26 -5.67 31.28 -0.84
C PHE A 26 -5.27 32.76 -0.89
N THR A 27 -4.10 33.06 -0.32
CA THR A 27 -3.47 34.40 -0.37
C THR A 27 -2.09 34.25 -1.02
N THR A 28 -1.66 35.26 -1.74
CA THR A 28 -0.28 35.33 -2.29
C THR A 28 0.48 36.45 -1.62
N LEU A 29 1.73 36.20 -1.25
CA LEU A 29 2.67 37.18 -0.73
C LEU A 29 3.89 37.27 -1.64
N ASP A 30 4.48 38.45 -1.67
CA ASP A 30 5.78 38.64 -2.33
C ASP A 30 6.86 37.85 -1.58
N ALA A 31 7.69 37.09 -2.30
CA ALA A 31 8.75 36.27 -1.71
C ALA A 31 9.74 37.09 -0.87
N THR A 32 9.98 38.31 -1.29
CA THR A 32 10.92 39.25 -0.64
C THR A 32 10.29 40.09 0.46
N SER A 33 8.97 39.98 0.67
CA SER A 33 8.26 40.76 1.69
C SER A 33 8.53 40.20 3.09
N ASP A 34 8.82 41.10 4.02
CA ASP A 34 8.89 40.81 5.47
C ASP A 34 7.52 40.89 6.15
N GLU A 35 6.43 40.97 5.38
CA GLU A 35 5.09 40.96 5.94
C GLU A 35 4.80 39.67 6.70
N PRO A 36 4.20 39.77 7.89
CA PRO A 36 3.81 38.57 8.66
C PRO A 36 2.75 37.80 7.88
N LEU A 37 2.77 36.48 8.06
CA LEU A 37 1.74 35.63 7.48
C LEU A 37 0.35 36.01 8.04
N PRO A 38 -0.69 35.97 7.23
CA PRO A 38 -2.07 36.17 7.71
C PRO A 38 -2.45 35.20 8.80
N GLU A 39 -3.26 35.66 9.78
CA GLU A 39 -3.76 34.80 10.85
C GLU A 39 -4.52 33.58 10.28
N GLY A 40 -4.29 32.39 10.85
CA GLY A 40 -4.91 31.14 10.39
C GLY A 40 -4.26 30.55 9.15
N THR A 41 -3.04 30.95 8.81
CA THR A 41 -2.21 30.24 7.82
C THR A 41 -1.85 28.87 8.37
N GLN A 42 -2.17 27.81 7.62
CA GLN A 42 -1.89 26.42 7.97
C GLN A 42 -0.83 25.82 7.01
N ALA A 43 -0.83 26.25 5.76
CA ALA A 43 0.13 25.79 4.78
C ALA A 43 0.75 26.98 4.02
N LEU A 44 2.08 26.97 3.89
CA LEU A 44 2.85 27.92 3.11
C LEU A 44 3.52 27.20 1.94
N ILE A 45 3.07 27.50 0.71
CA ILE A 45 3.67 26.94 -0.49
C ILE A 45 4.82 27.85 -0.96
N VAL A 46 6.00 27.27 -1.09
CA VAL A 46 7.24 27.95 -1.50
C VAL A 46 7.88 27.19 -2.68
N GLY A 47 8.76 27.85 -3.42
CA GLY A 47 9.56 27.21 -4.45
C GLY A 47 10.69 26.32 -3.86
N PRO A 48 11.36 25.52 -4.70
CA PRO A 48 12.38 24.59 -4.23
C PRO A 48 13.60 25.29 -3.61
N ASP A 49 13.93 26.47 -4.09
CA ASP A 49 15.12 27.25 -3.68
C ASP A 49 14.77 28.48 -2.83
N ASP A 50 13.49 28.71 -2.52
CA ASP A 50 13.07 29.85 -1.73
C ASP A 50 13.57 29.71 -0.27
N ASP A 51 14.27 30.73 0.22
CA ASP A 51 14.71 30.84 1.62
C ASP A 51 13.72 31.71 2.40
N VAL A 52 12.68 31.04 2.90
CA VAL A 52 11.61 31.73 3.65
C VAL A 52 11.69 31.33 5.10
N ALA A 53 12.02 32.27 5.98
CA ALA A 53 11.94 32.10 7.42
C ALA A 53 10.50 32.29 7.89
N VAL A 54 9.96 31.35 8.64
CA VAL A 54 8.61 31.42 9.20
C VAL A 54 8.65 31.01 10.68
N GLU A 55 7.89 31.75 11.50
CA GLU A 55 7.64 31.39 12.89
C GLU A 55 6.58 30.29 12.95
N ASP A 56 6.82 29.25 13.81
CA ASP A 56 5.86 28.17 14.08
C ASP A 56 4.44 28.71 14.40
N PRO A 57 3.38 28.01 14.02
CA PRO A 57 3.25 26.62 13.56
C PRO A 57 2.71 26.50 12.12
N VAL A 58 3.43 26.96 11.13
CA VAL A 58 3.01 26.90 9.72
C VAL A 58 3.81 25.82 9.00
N GLU A 59 3.10 24.89 8.35
CA GLU A 59 3.71 23.83 7.57
C GLU A 59 4.18 24.34 6.20
N PHE A 60 5.44 23.98 5.85
CA PHE A 60 6.02 24.31 4.56
C PHE A 60 5.73 23.24 3.52
N VAL A 61 5.25 23.65 2.37
CA VAL A 61 5.10 22.80 1.20
C VAL A 61 6.03 23.30 0.10
N ARG A 62 7.08 22.57 -0.18
CA ARG A 62 7.98 22.88 -1.30
C ARG A 62 7.35 22.38 -2.60
N ALA A 63 7.14 23.30 -3.52
CA ALA A 63 6.53 23.00 -4.80
C ALA A 63 7.59 22.80 -5.88
N ASP A 64 7.47 21.71 -6.62
CA ASP A 64 8.24 21.44 -7.82
C ASP A 64 7.58 22.17 -9.01
N PRO A 65 8.34 22.98 -9.79
CA PRO A 65 7.82 23.62 -11.00
C PRO A 65 7.20 22.63 -12.00
N GLU A 66 7.76 21.42 -12.09
CA GLU A 66 7.29 20.37 -13.00
C GLU A 66 6.03 19.67 -12.49
N ASN A 67 5.75 19.74 -11.17
CA ASN A 67 4.58 19.10 -10.55
C ASN A 67 3.91 19.98 -9.49
N PRO A 68 3.34 21.15 -9.87
CA PRO A 68 2.68 22.06 -8.92
C PRO A 68 1.43 21.45 -8.27
N ARG A 69 0.82 20.46 -8.94
CA ARG A 69 -0.35 19.74 -8.45
C ARG A 69 -0.07 19.00 -7.15
N ALA A 70 1.07 18.33 -7.03
CA ALA A 70 1.45 17.62 -5.81
C ALA A 70 1.54 18.56 -4.59
N ALA A 71 2.12 19.76 -4.78
CA ALA A 71 2.19 20.77 -3.73
C ALA A 71 0.80 21.27 -3.29
N VAL A 72 -0.12 21.48 -4.25
CA VAL A 72 -1.50 21.88 -3.93
C VAL A 72 -2.23 20.75 -3.19
N ASP A 73 -2.06 19.49 -3.63
CA ASP A 73 -2.63 18.33 -2.94
C ASP A 73 -2.12 18.25 -1.50
N HIS A 74 -0.82 18.45 -1.29
CA HIS A 74 -0.20 18.48 0.04
C HIS A 74 -0.78 19.63 0.90
N ALA A 75 -0.80 20.86 0.39
CA ALA A 75 -1.35 22.00 1.12
C ALA A 75 -2.83 21.83 1.48
N LEU A 76 -3.62 21.18 0.62
CA LEU A 76 -5.01 20.85 0.89
C LEU A 76 -5.16 19.79 1.98
N ARG A 77 -4.27 18.81 2.04
CA ARG A 77 -4.22 17.85 3.14
C ARG A 77 -3.96 18.55 4.47
N LEU A 78 -2.99 19.45 4.53
CA LEU A 78 -2.70 20.27 5.72
C LEU A 78 -3.89 21.13 6.18
N LEU A 79 -4.66 21.69 5.24
CA LEU A 79 -5.86 22.46 5.57
C LEU A 79 -6.97 21.60 6.17
N ARG A 80 -7.06 20.37 5.76
CA ARG A 80 -8.10 19.43 6.21
C ARG A 80 -7.77 18.75 7.53
N GLY A 81 -6.55 18.87 8.03
CA GLY A 81 -6.13 18.24 9.27
C GLY A 81 -4.64 18.33 9.58
N GLY A 82 -3.96 19.40 9.16
CA GLY A 82 -2.54 19.61 9.46
C GLY A 82 -2.25 19.59 10.96
N GLY A 83 -1.78 18.46 11.46
CA GLY A 83 -1.59 18.13 12.88
C GLY A 83 -2.44 16.93 13.31
N GLU A 84 -3.39 16.48 12.54
CA GLU A 84 -4.13 15.27 12.82
C GLU A 84 -3.34 14.04 12.33
N ARG A 85 -3.46 12.97 13.09
CA ARG A 85 -2.79 11.70 12.82
C ARG A 85 -3.22 11.16 11.44
N THR A 86 -2.24 10.79 10.62
CA THR A 86 -2.52 10.05 9.39
C THR A 86 -2.78 8.59 9.73
N VAL A 87 -3.88 8.06 9.24
CA VAL A 87 -4.23 6.65 9.37
C VAL A 87 -4.45 6.06 7.99
N VAL A 88 -3.70 5.00 7.67
CA VAL A 88 -3.94 4.20 6.46
C VAL A 88 -4.65 2.91 6.88
N GLY A 89 -5.91 2.77 6.49
CA GLY A 89 -6.69 1.54 6.70
C GLY A 89 -6.52 0.61 5.50
N VAL A 90 -6.36 -0.66 5.77
CA VAL A 90 -6.21 -1.72 4.77
C VAL A 90 -7.19 -2.84 5.06
N ASP A 91 -8.06 -3.14 4.10
CA ASP A 91 -8.90 -4.34 4.09
C ASP A 91 -8.20 -5.42 3.23
N PRO A 92 -7.55 -6.43 3.86
CA PRO A 92 -6.74 -7.39 3.13
C PRO A 92 -7.59 -8.36 2.31
N GLY A 93 -7.12 -8.68 1.11
CA GLY A 93 -7.77 -9.61 0.19
C GLY A 93 -6.92 -9.83 -1.06
N GLU A 94 -7.44 -10.48 -2.10
CA GLU A 94 -6.78 -10.60 -3.42
C GLU A 94 -6.58 -9.21 -4.08
N ARG A 95 -7.45 -8.27 -3.77
CA ARG A 95 -7.39 -6.86 -4.17
C ARG A 95 -7.68 -6.00 -2.94
N PRO A 96 -6.67 -5.77 -2.10
CA PRO A 96 -6.85 -4.99 -0.89
C PRO A 96 -7.49 -3.64 -1.14
N GLY A 97 -8.44 -3.27 -0.30
CA GLY A 97 -8.90 -1.90 -0.16
C GLY A 97 -7.92 -1.11 0.67
N ILE A 98 -7.59 0.11 0.24
CA ILE A 98 -6.72 1.05 0.96
C ILE A 98 -7.49 2.36 1.13
N ALA A 99 -7.46 2.91 2.34
CA ALA A 99 -8.04 4.21 2.64
C ALA A 99 -7.08 5.04 3.49
N VAL A 100 -6.83 6.26 3.06
CA VAL A 100 -5.98 7.22 3.77
C VAL A 100 -6.87 8.24 4.45
N LEU A 101 -6.72 8.39 5.76
CA LEU A 101 -7.43 9.36 6.56
C LEU A 101 -6.45 10.38 7.16
N SER A 102 -6.86 11.65 7.16
CA SER A 102 -6.26 12.71 7.97
C SER A 102 -7.28 13.09 9.04
N GLY A 103 -7.01 12.73 10.27
CA GLY A 103 -8.03 12.74 11.32
C GLY A 103 -9.24 11.88 10.91
N ASP A 104 -10.45 12.46 10.92
CA ASP A 104 -11.67 11.78 10.53
C ASP A 104 -12.00 11.90 9.02
N THR A 105 -11.18 12.64 8.25
CA THR A 105 -11.45 12.93 6.84
C THR A 105 -10.75 11.90 5.94
N VAL A 106 -11.52 11.24 5.07
CA VAL A 106 -10.98 10.39 4.01
C VAL A 106 -10.38 11.26 2.92
N VAL A 107 -9.07 11.15 2.70
CA VAL A 107 -8.34 11.93 1.67
C VAL A 107 -8.09 11.11 0.40
N ALA A 108 -7.96 9.79 0.52
CA ALA A 108 -7.89 8.86 -0.59
C ALA A 108 -8.53 7.53 -0.22
N ALA A 109 -9.12 6.84 -1.20
CA ALA A 109 -9.63 5.48 -1.01
C ALA A 109 -9.72 4.75 -2.37
N PHE A 110 -9.09 3.59 -2.46
CA PHE A 110 -8.95 2.82 -3.71
C PHE A 110 -8.62 1.36 -3.41
N ALA A 111 -8.55 0.51 -4.45
CA ALA A 111 -8.11 -0.88 -4.32
C ALA A 111 -6.98 -1.17 -5.32
N VAL A 112 -6.00 -1.96 -4.88
CA VAL A 112 -4.81 -2.33 -5.66
C VAL A 112 -4.63 -3.85 -5.72
N PRO A 113 -3.79 -4.39 -6.62
CA PRO A 113 -3.35 -5.77 -6.51
C PRO A 113 -2.60 -6.02 -5.20
N LEU A 114 -2.73 -7.23 -4.62
CA LEU A 114 -2.07 -7.57 -3.35
C LEU A 114 -0.55 -7.37 -3.39
N ALA A 115 0.08 -7.71 -4.53
CA ALA A 115 1.52 -7.57 -4.71
C ALA A 115 2.02 -6.12 -4.59
N ASP A 116 1.18 -5.13 -4.90
CA ASP A 116 1.54 -3.71 -4.88
C ASP A 116 1.14 -3.03 -3.55
N ALA A 117 0.41 -3.73 -2.67
CA ALA A 117 -0.26 -3.10 -1.54
C ALA A 117 0.70 -2.48 -0.52
N ALA A 118 1.79 -3.16 -0.16
CA ALA A 118 2.76 -2.66 0.81
C ALA A 118 3.51 -1.42 0.29
N ASP A 119 3.93 -1.44 -0.98
CA ASP A 119 4.60 -0.31 -1.62
C ASP A 119 3.66 0.90 -1.68
N VAL A 120 2.41 0.70 -2.11
CA VAL A 120 1.42 1.77 -2.19
C VAL A 120 1.10 2.36 -0.82
N VAL A 121 0.96 1.52 0.24
CA VAL A 121 0.77 2.00 1.61
C VAL A 121 1.96 2.83 2.07
N THR A 122 3.19 2.40 1.75
CA THR A 122 4.42 3.13 2.09
C THR A 122 4.48 4.49 1.40
N ASP A 123 4.14 4.54 0.11
CA ASP A 123 4.07 5.78 -0.67
C ASP A 123 3.02 6.75 -0.11
N GLU A 124 1.83 6.24 0.21
CA GLU A 124 0.75 7.06 0.79
C GLU A 124 1.12 7.62 2.17
N LEU A 125 1.84 6.85 3.01
CA LEU A 125 2.35 7.35 4.29
C LEU A 125 3.38 8.46 4.09
N ALA A 126 4.30 8.29 3.14
CA ALA A 126 5.33 9.29 2.82
C ALA A 126 4.70 10.59 2.27
N GLU A 127 3.66 10.46 1.43
CA GLU A 127 2.95 11.61 0.86
C GLU A 127 2.03 12.32 1.85
N ALA A 128 1.44 11.59 2.80
CA ALA A 128 0.49 12.14 3.75
C ALA A 128 1.12 13.10 4.77
N GLY A 129 2.37 12.89 5.16
CA GLY A 129 3.18 13.84 5.97
C GLY A 129 2.60 14.18 7.34
N GLY A 130 1.75 13.34 7.91
CA GLY A 130 1.14 13.56 9.22
C GLY A 130 2.07 13.24 10.39
N ALA A 131 1.77 13.77 11.57
CA ALA A 131 2.45 13.37 12.80
C ALA A 131 2.02 11.96 13.23
N ASP A 132 2.98 11.10 13.57
CA ASP A 132 2.75 9.75 14.10
C ASP A 132 1.81 8.90 13.24
N PRO A 133 2.17 8.61 11.97
CA PRO A 133 1.32 7.85 11.07
C PRO A 133 1.13 6.41 11.55
N VAL A 134 -0.01 5.80 11.24
CA VAL A 134 -0.31 4.41 11.58
C VAL A 134 -0.99 3.70 10.43
N VAL A 135 -0.62 2.44 10.21
CA VAL A 135 -1.32 1.52 9.32
C VAL A 135 -2.23 0.63 10.15
N ARG A 136 -3.49 0.55 9.78
CA ARG A 136 -4.49 -0.34 10.38
C ARG A 136 -4.88 -1.41 9.40
N VAL A 137 -4.64 -2.66 9.74
CA VAL A 137 -4.90 -3.80 8.87
C VAL A 137 -6.02 -4.65 9.46
N GLY A 138 -7.02 -4.95 8.68
CA GLY A 138 -8.10 -5.86 9.10
C GLY A 138 -7.60 -7.29 9.32
N ASP A 139 -8.22 -8.03 10.23
CA ASP A 139 -7.84 -9.41 10.57
C ASP A 139 -8.55 -10.49 9.74
N GLY A 140 -9.52 -10.10 8.89
CA GLY A 140 -10.38 -10.99 8.11
C GLY A 140 -9.65 -11.91 7.16
N ALA A 141 -8.68 -11.41 6.38
CA ALA A 141 -7.87 -12.19 5.46
C ALA A 141 -6.43 -12.35 5.99
N ARG A 142 -6.23 -13.37 6.84
CA ARG A 142 -5.01 -13.57 7.64
C ARG A 142 -3.71 -13.61 6.84
N LEU A 143 -3.67 -14.37 5.75
CA LEU A 143 -2.46 -14.55 4.93
C LEU A 143 -2.12 -13.26 4.16
N GLN A 144 -3.11 -12.67 3.52
CA GLN A 144 -2.92 -11.41 2.79
C GLN A 144 -2.54 -10.25 3.71
N GLY A 145 -3.16 -10.21 4.91
CA GLY A 145 -2.79 -9.26 5.95
C GLY A 145 -1.35 -9.43 6.43
N ALA A 146 -0.88 -10.67 6.60
CA ALA A 146 0.51 -10.95 6.95
C ALA A 146 1.48 -10.50 5.85
N GLN A 147 1.20 -10.82 4.57
CA GLN A 147 2.02 -10.39 3.44
C GLN A 147 2.16 -8.87 3.37
N ILE A 148 1.07 -8.14 3.61
CA ILE A 148 1.09 -6.68 3.61
C ILE A 148 1.93 -6.16 4.77
N ILE A 149 1.72 -6.67 5.99
CA ILE A 149 2.45 -6.25 7.19
C ILE A 149 3.96 -6.50 7.03
N ASP A 150 4.34 -7.69 6.58
CA ASP A 150 5.75 -8.09 6.40
C ASP A 150 6.44 -7.33 5.25
N GLY A 151 5.67 -6.77 4.31
CA GLY A 151 6.17 -5.90 3.23
C GLY A 151 6.33 -4.44 3.62
N LEU A 152 5.84 -4.01 4.80
CA LEU A 152 6.00 -2.63 5.26
C LEU A 152 7.39 -2.41 5.88
N PRO A 153 7.94 -1.17 5.85
CA PRO A 153 9.16 -0.84 6.57
C PRO A 153 9.04 -1.04 8.09
N ASP A 154 10.11 -1.50 8.75
CA ASP A 154 10.15 -1.83 10.19
C ASP A 154 9.81 -0.64 11.11
N ASP A 155 9.96 0.59 10.64
CA ASP A 155 9.66 1.82 11.38
C ASP A 155 8.20 2.27 11.28
N VAL A 156 7.39 1.59 10.47
CA VAL A 156 5.97 1.85 10.31
C VAL A 156 5.19 1.22 11.47
N ARG A 157 4.43 2.06 12.18
CA ARG A 157 3.53 1.55 13.21
C ARG A 157 2.32 0.84 12.58
N VAL A 158 2.12 -0.43 12.93
CA VAL A 158 1.00 -1.24 12.46
C VAL A 158 0.07 -1.61 13.61
N GLU A 159 -1.22 -1.53 13.38
CA GLU A 159 -2.28 -1.98 14.29
C GLU A 159 -3.16 -3.01 13.55
N LEU A 160 -3.41 -4.18 14.16
CA LEU A 160 -4.35 -5.18 13.66
C LEU A 160 -5.74 -4.90 14.21
N VAL A 161 -6.73 -4.80 13.32
CA VAL A 161 -8.11 -4.44 13.66
C VAL A 161 -9.03 -5.66 13.59
N ASP A 162 -9.73 -5.95 14.69
CA ASP A 162 -10.81 -6.94 14.71
C ASP A 162 -12.04 -6.38 13.99
N GLU A 163 -12.39 -6.98 12.85
CA GLU A 163 -13.53 -6.59 12.04
C GLU A 163 -14.86 -7.23 12.50
N THR A 164 -14.86 -8.01 13.59
CA THR A 164 -16.05 -8.72 14.07
C THR A 164 -17.18 -7.74 14.36
N GLY A 165 -18.24 -7.80 13.55
CA GLY A 165 -19.41 -6.94 13.69
C GLY A 165 -19.34 -5.58 12.99
N THR A 166 -18.30 -5.31 12.21
CA THR A 166 -18.10 -4.02 11.51
C THR A 166 -18.49 -4.06 10.03
N THR A 167 -18.96 -5.20 9.51
CA THR A 167 -19.31 -5.36 8.09
C THR A 167 -20.33 -4.31 7.66
N PRO A 168 -20.01 -3.39 6.73
CA PRO A 168 -20.97 -2.41 6.22
C PRO A 168 -22.10 -3.13 5.50
N TYR A 169 -23.35 -2.79 5.82
CA TYR A 169 -24.49 -3.29 5.07
C TYR A 169 -24.53 -2.61 3.69
N LEU A 170 -23.78 -3.14 2.74
CA LEU A 170 -23.77 -2.67 1.36
C LEU A 170 -24.87 -3.39 0.58
N GLY A 171 -25.85 -2.65 0.09
CA GLY A 171 -26.87 -3.17 -0.83
C GLY A 171 -26.24 -3.79 -2.09
N GLN A 172 -26.96 -4.70 -2.76
CA GLN A 172 -26.55 -5.49 -3.94
C GLN A 172 -26.12 -4.66 -5.18
N GLY A 173 -25.29 -3.63 -5.04
CA GLY A 173 -24.85 -2.79 -6.16
C GLY A 173 -23.40 -2.36 -6.13
N ALA A 174 -22.68 -2.62 -5.04
CA ALA A 174 -21.35 -2.07 -4.80
C ALA A 174 -20.22 -3.09 -5.03
N ARG A 175 -20.25 -3.84 -6.13
CA ARG A 175 -19.11 -4.70 -6.49
C ARG A 175 -17.88 -3.84 -6.74
N GLY A 176 -16.81 -4.06 -5.96
CA GLY A 176 -15.54 -3.31 -6.03
C GLY A 176 -15.46 -2.07 -5.14
N MET A 177 -16.56 -1.67 -4.45
CA MET A 177 -16.50 -0.61 -3.43
C MET A 177 -16.56 -1.18 -2.00
N GLY A 178 -16.82 -2.48 -1.84
CA GLY A 178 -16.91 -3.15 -0.54
C GLY A 178 -15.59 -3.04 0.21
N ASP A 179 -14.52 -3.45 -0.42
CA ASP A 179 -13.17 -3.49 0.14
C ASP A 179 -12.65 -2.09 0.48
N VAL A 180 -12.95 -1.10 -0.38
CA VAL A 180 -12.60 0.31 -0.15
C VAL A 180 -13.35 0.88 1.06
N LEU A 181 -14.64 0.58 1.22
CA LEU A 181 -15.42 1.02 2.37
C LEU A 181 -15.04 0.28 3.65
N ALA A 182 -14.68 -1.00 3.57
CA ALA A 182 -14.13 -1.75 4.67
C ALA A 182 -12.81 -1.12 5.15
N ALA A 183 -11.90 -0.77 4.23
CA ALA A 183 -10.66 -0.07 4.56
C ALA A 183 -10.89 1.27 5.28
N VAL A 184 -11.89 2.05 4.86
CA VAL A 184 -12.29 3.30 5.55
C VAL A 184 -12.78 3.02 6.99
N ASN A 185 -13.53 1.93 7.20
CA ASN A 185 -13.99 1.55 8.53
C ASN A 185 -12.84 1.06 9.40
N ILE A 186 -11.96 0.21 8.86
CA ILE A 186 -10.74 -0.27 9.52
C ILE A 186 -9.88 0.91 9.97
N ALA A 187 -9.68 1.91 9.11
CA ALA A 187 -8.94 3.12 9.45
C ALA A 187 -9.50 3.87 10.67
N ARG A 188 -10.79 3.75 10.97
CA ARG A 188 -11.48 4.44 12.08
C ARG A 188 -11.49 3.67 13.39
N ILE A 189 -11.12 2.40 13.37
CA ILE A 189 -11.14 1.52 14.54
C ILE A 189 -9.71 1.40 15.06
N GLU A 190 -9.51 1.62 16.36
CA GLU A 190 -8.22 1.36 17.01
C GLU A 190 -7.99 -0.15 17.08
N GLY A 191 -6.79 -0.58 16.63
CA GLY A 191 -6.36 -1.96 16.65
C GLY A 191 -5.32 -2.25 17.74
N GLU A 192 -4.90 -3.51 17.80
CA GLU A 192 -3.79 -3.93 18.66
C GLU A 192 -2.46 -3.75 17.91
N PRO A 193 -1.42 -3.12 18.52
CA PRO A 193 -0.13 -2.97 17.88
C PRO A 193 0.51 -4.33 17.55
N VAL A 194 1.07 -4.45 16.35
CA VAL A 194 1.79 -5.65 15.91
C VAL A 194 3.07 -5.25 15.16
N ASP A 195 4.16 -6.00 15.41
CA ASP A 195 5.44 -5.80 14.71
C ASP A 195 5.57 -6.72 13.49
N SER A 196 4.92 -7.89 13.54
CA SER A 196 4.86 -8.86 12.44
C SER A 196 3.63 -9.75 12.61
N ARG A 197 3.24 -10.43 11.54
CA ARG A 197 2.14 -11.39 11.62
C ARG A 197 2.62 -12.77 11.16
N ASP A 198 3.16 -13.55 12.10
CA ASP A 198 3.51 -14.96 11.83
C ASP A 198 2.22 -15.78 11.66
N VAL A 199 1.92 -16.18 10.44
CA VAL A 199 0.70 -16.90 10.08
C VAL A 199 1.04 -18.18 9.34
N GLU A 200 0.78 -19.31 9.98
CA GLU A 200 0.83 -20.62 9.34
C GLU A 200 -0.40 -20.85 8.44
N PRO A 201 -0.20 -21.18 7.15
CA PRO A 201 -1.30 -21.52 6.27
C PRO A 201 -2.05 -22.78 6.74
N THR A 202 -3.37 -22.69 6.77
CA THR A 202 -4.20 -23.84 7.11
C THR A 202 -4.23 -24.87 5.97
N PRO A 203 -4.56 -26.15 6.25
CA PRO A 203 -4.73 -27.15 5.19
C PRO A 203 -5.80 -26.76 4.14
N GLY A 204 -6.76 -25.92 4.52
CA GLY A 204 -7.78 -25.38 3.61
C GLY A 204 -7.19 -24.40 2.61
N GLU A 205 -6.39 -23.46 3.09
CA GLU A 205 -5.70 -22.45 2.27
C GLU A 205 -4.70 -23.10 1.32
N ILE A 206 -3.91 -24.06 1.80
CA ILE A 206 -3.01 -24.88 0.95
C ILE A 206 -3.78 -25.58 -0.17
N ARG A 207 -4.96 -26.16 0.16
CA ARG A 207 -5.80 -26.83 -0.84
C ARG A 207 -6.31 -25.86 -1.91
N VAL A 208 -6.66 -24.62 -1.53
CA VAL A 208 -7.07 -23.58 -2.49
C VAL A 208 -5.94 -23.29 -3.47
N VAL A 209 -4.70 -23.08 -2.99
CA VAL A 209 -3.52 -22.87 -3.84
C VAL A 209 -3.31 -24.07 -4.79
N LYS A 210 -3.37 -25.29 -4.29
CA LYS A 210 -3.26 -26.51 -5.11
C LYS A 210 -4.34 -26.62 -6.19
N THR A 211 -5.57 -26.24 -5.87
CA THR A 211 -6.65 -26.20 -6.85
C THR A 211 -6.37 -25.18 -7.94
N ARG A 212 -5.95 -23.97 -7.53
CA ARG A 212 -5.60 -22.89 -8.45
C ARG A 212 -4.42 -23.27 -9.36
N SER A 213 -3.39 -23.95 -8.82
CA SER A 213 -2.25 -24.40 -9.62
C SER A 213 -2.65 -25.36 -10.76
N ARG A 214 -3.62 -26.25 -10.50
CA ARG A 214 -4.20 -27.11 -11.57
C ARG A 214 -4.95 -26.32 -12.63
N GLU A 215 -5.69 -25.30 -12.24
CA GLU A 215 -6.48 -24.47 -13.17
C GLU A 215 -5.58 -23.63 -14.08
N VAL A 216 -4.46 -23.12 -13.56
CA VAL A 216 -3.51 -22.27 -14.29
C VAL A 216 -2.54 -23.13 -15.12
N SER A 217 -2.14 -24.30 -14.64
CA SER A 217 -1.20 -25.20 -15.33
C SER A 217 -1.82 -25.82 -16.58
N PRO A 218 -1.23 -25.66 -17.77
CA PRO A 218 -1.69 -26.31 -19.01
C PRO A 218 -1.73 -27.85 -18.90
N GLU A 219 -0.89 -28.41 -18.00
CA GLU A 219 -0.76 -29.86 -17.77
C GLU A 219 -1.63 -30.32 -16.59
N ASN A 220 -2.50 -29.44 -16.05
CA ASN A 220 -3.31 -29.71 -14.85
C ASN A 220 -2.45 -30.17 -13.65
N ARG A 221 -1.25 -29.60 -13.49
CA ARG A 221 -0.27 -29.97 -12.46
C ARG A 221 -0.65 -29.38 -11.10
N GLU A 222 -0.66 -30.22 -10.07
CA GLU A 222 -0.85 -29.82 -8.69
C GLU A 222 0.49 -29.54 -8.03
N LEU A 223 0.62 -28.40 -7.34
CA LEU A 223 1.80 -28.11 -6.54
C LEU A 223 1.91 -29.06 -5.33
N PRO A 224 3.12 -29.50 -4.96
CA PRO A 224 3.38 -30.17 -3.68
C PRO A 224 3.11 -29.23 -2.50
N ASP A 225 2.97 -29.79 -1.29
CA ASP A 225 2.56 -29.04 -0.09
C ASP A 225 3.52 -27.92 0.30
N ASP A 226 4.81 -28.12 0.12
CA ASP A 226 5.87 -27.14 0.41
C ASP A 226 5.79 -25.94 -0.53
N LEU A 227 5.68 -26.15 -1.84
CA LEU A 227 5.50 -25.05 -2.81
C LEU A 227 4.15 -24.36 -2.65
N ALA A 228 3.08 -25.13 -2.39
CA ALA A 228 1.76 -24.55 -2.13
C ALA A 228 1.75 -23.70 -0.85
N ARG A 229 2.55 -24.05 0.17
CA ARG A 229 2.75 -23.24 1.38
C ARG A 229 3.47 -21.93 1.07
N ARG A 230 4.56 -21.98 0.30
CA ARG A 230 5.31 -20.78 -0.11
C ARG A 230 4.47 -19.81 -0.92
N VAL A 231 3.61 -20.35 -1.81
CA VAL A 231 2.64 -19.53 -2.54
C VAL A 231 1.60 -18.91 -1.60
N ALA A 232 1.10 -19.68 -0.62
CA ALA A 232 0.12 -19.17 0.35
C ALA A 232 0.70 -18.06 1.23
N LEU A 233 2.00 -18.11 1.53
CA LEU A 233 2.74 -17.08 2.26
C LEU A 233 3.16 -15.89 1.39
N GLY A 234 2.99 -15.97 0.06
CA GLY A 234 3.40 -14.91 -0.87
C GLY A 234 4.89 -14.87 -1.19
N GLU A 235 5.65 -15.90 -0.80
CA GLU A 235 7.07 -16.04 -1.13
C GLU A 235 7.31 -16.34 -2.61
N LEU A 236 6.31 -16.93 -3.27
CA LEU A 236 6.28 -17.25 -4.69
C LEU A 236 4.89 -16.95 -5.27
N ASP A 237 4.82 -16.58 -6.53
CA ASP A 237 3.57 -16.67 -7.26
C ASP A 237 3.30 -18.10 -7.77
N VAL A 238 2.08 -18.36 -8.27
CA VAL A 238 1.69 -19.70 -8.74
C VAL A 238 2.51 -20.14 -9.95
N ASP A 239 2.88 -19.21 -10.84
CA ASP A 239 3.62 -19.51 -12.06
C ASP A 239 5.08 -19.80 -11.75
N GLU A 240 5.69 -19.06 -10.83
CA GLU A 240 7.04 -19.31 -10.29
C GLU A 240 7.12 -20.69 -9.61
N ALA A 241 6.15 -21.01 -8.75
CA ALA A 241 6.09 -22.29 -8.07
C ALA A 241 5.89 -23.46 -9.06
N LEU A 242 5.10 -23.28 -10.12
CA LEU A 242 4.95 -24.28 -11.19
C LEU A 242 6.22 -24.43 -12.02
N ALA A 243 7.01 -23.37 -12.20
CA ALA A 243 8.31 -23.43 -12.87
C ALA A 243 9.31 -24.20 -12.02
N GLU A 244 9.43 -23.89 -10.71
CA GLU A 244 10.29 -24.57 -9.77
C GLU A 244 9.95 -26.07 -9.68
N HIS A 245 8.66 -26.43 -9.64
CA HIS A 245 8.20 -27.81 -9.62
C HIS A 245 8.60 -28.59 -10.90
N ARG A 246 8.56 -27.94 -12.08
CA ARG A 246 8.98 -28.57 -13.35
C ARG A 246 10.49 -28.83 -13.41
N GLU A 247 11.29 -27.93 -12.87
CA GLU A 247 12.74 -28.08 -12.81
C GLU A 247 13.16 -29.20 -11.85
N GLY A 248 12.45 -29.34 -10.70
CA GLY A 248 12.68 -30.42 -9.74
C GLY A 248 12.35 -31.82 -10.30
N ASP A 249 11.22 -31.97 -10.98
CA ASP A 249 10.85 -33.25 -11.63
C ASP A 249 11.83 -33.67 -12.76
N GLY A 250 12.47 -32.70 -13.42
CA GLY A 250 13.48 -32.96 -14.46
C GLY A 250 14.83 -33.45 -13.92
N ALA A 251 15.15 -33.16 -12.65
CA ALA A 251 16.40 -33.56 -12.01
C ALA A 251 16.35 -34.98 -11.48
N ASP A 252 15.20 -35.48 -11.03
CA ASP A 252 15.03 -36.83 -10.51
C ASP A 252 14.82 -37.89 -11.61
N GLY A 253 14.59 -37.49 -12.87
CA GLY A 253 14.30 -38.38 -14.00
C GLY A 253 15.54 -38.96 -14.73
N ASN A 254 16.76 -38.66 -14.31
CA ASN A 254 17.97 -39.03 -15.05
C ASN A 254 18.89 -40.04 -14.31
N GLY A 255 18.34 -40.88 -13.43
CA GLY A 255 19.11 -41.75 -12.55
C GLY A 255 18.79 -43.25 -12.58
N ASP A 256 18.12 -43.82 -13.60
CA ASP A 256 17.91 -45.28 -13.68
C ASP A 256 17.84 -45.73 -15.14
N GLU A 257 18.94 -45.61 -15.87
CA GLU A 257 19.23 -46.42 -17.06
C GLU A 257 20.69 -46.93 -16.96
N ASP A 258 20.81 -48.21 -17.12
CA ASP A 258 22.02 -49.03 -17.25
C ASP A 258 22.49 -49.71 -15.99
N GLU A 259 22.13 -51.04 -15.91
CA GLU A 259 23.05 -52.17 -15.72
C GLU A 259 22.24 -53.49 -15.69
N ASP A 260 21.89 -53.99 -16.89
CA ASP A 260 21.69 -55.40 -17.12
C ASP A 260 22.75 -55.82 -18.15
N GLU A 261 23.97 -56.14 -17.69
CA GLU A 261 24.94 -56.90 -18.48
C GLU A 261 24.64 -58.40 -18.34
N ASP A 262 24.19 -58.97 -19.45
CA ASP A 262 24.11 -60.41 -19.69
C ASP A 262 25.51 -61.04 -19.58
N GLU A 263 25.70 -61.91 -18.60
CA GLU A 263 26.74 -62.93 -18.64
C GLU A 263 26.12 -64.27 -18.99
N ASP A 264 26.09 -64.58 -20.28
CA ASP A 264 26.06 -65.95 -20.80
C ASP A 264 27.43 -66.49 -20.81
N GLU A 265 27.76 -67.38 -19.87
CA GLU A 265 28.88 -68.33 -20.01
C GLU A 265 28.38 -69.74 -20.31
N ASP A 266 28.74 -70.15 -21.54
CA ASP A 266 28.79 -71.53 -21.99
C ASP A 266 29.64 -72.42 -21.08
N GLU A 267 29.15 -73.63 -20.80
CA GLU A 267 30.01 -74.79 -20.73
C GLU A 267 29.20 -76.11 -20.96
N GLU A 268 29.60 -76.79 -22.02
CA GLU A 268 29.63 -78.26 -22.32
C GLU A 268 28.38 -79.11 -22.09
#